data_22209b4d8853341db90dfb8add92e633
#
_entry.id   22209b4d8853341db90dfb8add92e633
#
_cell.length_a   1.000
_cell.length_b   1.000
_cell.length_c   1.000
_cell.angle_alpha   90.00
_cell.angle_beta   90.00
_cell.angle_gamma   90.00
#
_symmetry.space_group_name_H-M   'P 1'
#
loop_
_entity.id
_entity.type
_entity.pdbx_description
1 polymer ?
#
loop_
_entity_poly.entity_id
_entity_poly.type
_entity_poly.pdbx_seq_one_letter_code
_entity_poly.pdbx_strand_id
1 'polypeptide(L)'
;TDMKTKKNEDFILVGHLQVLDEALSSLYSDRKSGQYFLFVRVYEDDNDNTFVLTQVQPSVVLDYIDGKVGLKQIFSLSPSYFYKQVVQNCMRREDFVPIDNQEVDRKLQDDGLDDTFNMALANNSVGIRNYLRKVV
;
A
#
# COMPACT_ATOMS: atom_id res chain seq x y z
N THR A 1 -13.50 -12.58 -20.06
CA THR A 1 -12.46 -11.81 -20.74
C THR A 1 -11.78 -10.85 -19.78
N ASP A 2 -10.66 -10.32 -20.21
CA ASP A 2 -9.87 -9.39 -19.39
C ASP A 2 -10.66 -8.15 -18.98
N MET A 3 -11.55 -7.67 -19.84
CA MET A 3 -12.36 -6.50 -19.54
C MET A 3 -13.31 -6.72 -18.36
N LYS A 4 -13.87 -7.90 -18.25
CA LYS A 4 -14.75 -8.23 -17.11
C LYS A 4 -13.96 -8.29 -15.81
N THR A 5 -12.77 -8.87 -15.84
CA THR A 5 -11.91 -8.94 -14.67
C THR A 5 -11.54 -7.54 -14.17
N LYS A 6 -11.19 -6.64 -15.09
CA LYS A 6 -10.84 -5.26 -14.73
C LYS A 6 -12.01 -4.48 -14.14
N LYS A 7 -13.24 -4.76 -14.58
CA LYS A 7 -14.43 -4.08 -14.05
C LYS A 7 -14.71 -4.41 -12.60
N ASN A 8 -14.16 -5.53 -12.10
CA ASN A 8 -14.37 -5.95 -10.72
C ASN A 8 -13.36 -5.36 -9.75
N GLU A 9 -12.39 -4.60 -10.24
CA GLU A 9 -11.40 -3.96 -9.39
C GLU A 9 -11.80 -2.52 -9.08
N ASP A 10 -11.76 -2.16 -7.80
CA ASP A 10 -12.02 -0.81 -7.34
C ASP A 10 -10.77 0.08 -7.35
N PHE A 11 -9.61 -0.52 -7.51
CA PHE A 11 -8.32 0.17 -7.39
C PHE A 11 -7.43 -0.11 -8.60
N ILE A 12 -6.63 0.89 -8.95
CA ILE A 12 -5.66 0.80 -10.04
C ILE A 12 -4.26 0.92 -9.44
N LEU A 13 -3.37 0.01 -9.79
CA LEU A 13 -1.99 0.06 -9.34
C LEU A 13 -1.28 1.26 -9.98
N VAL A 14 -0.76 2.15 -9.14
CA VAL A 14 0.09 3.25 -9.57
C VAL A 14 1.53 2.75 -9.73
N GLY A 15 2.00 1.99 -8.77
CA GLY A 15 3.33 1.40 -8.82
C GLY A 15 3.72 0.73 -7.51
N HIS A 16 4.76 -0.10 -7.60
CA HIS A 16 5.36 -0.72 -6.42
C HIS A 16 6.44 0.20 -5.88
N LEU A 17 6.47 0.38 -4.57
CA LEU A 17 7.46 1.22 -3.91
C LEU A 17 8.69 0.42 -3.51
N GLN A 18 8.48 -0.71 -2.85
CA GLN A 18 9.56 -1.57 -2.39
C GLN A 18 9.30 -2.99 -2.86
N VAL A 19 10.32 -3.64 -3.41
CA VAL A 19 10.21 -4.99 -3.97
C VAL A 19 11.40 -5.83 -3.53
N LEU A 20 11.11 -7.05 -3.05
CA LEU A 20 12.08 -8.10 -2.78
C LEU A 20 11.39 -9.39 -3.19
N ASP A 21 11.80 -10.05 -4.24
CA ASP A 21 11.13 -11.19 -4.87
C ASP A 21 9.66 -10.89 -5.23
N GLU A 22 8.92 -10.25 -4.32
CA GLU A 22 7.55 -9.80 -4.55
C GLU A 22 7.38 -8.39 -3.95
N ALA A 23 6.30 -7.72 -4.34
CA ALA A 23 6.06 -6.34 -3.89
C ALA A 23 5.78 -6.31 -2.40
N LEU A 24 6.55 -5.52 -1.65
CA LEU A 24 6.37 -5.31 -0.22
C LEU A 24 5.47 -4.13 0.09
N SER A 25 5.58 -3.07 -0.71
CA SER A 25 4.71 -1.91 -0.57
C SER A 25 4.35 -1.38 -1.95
N SER A 26 3.12 -0.91 -2.08
CA SER A 26 2.57 -0.47 -3.36
C SER A 26 1.60 0.67 -3.17
N LEU A 27 1.48 1.50 -4.18
CA LEU A 27 0.54 2.61 -4.20
C LEU A 27 -0.56 2.31 -5.20
N TYR A 28 -1.81 2.43 -4.75
CA TYR A 28 -3.00 2.23 -5.57
C TYR A 28 -3.85 3.49 -5.57
N SER A 29 -4.61 3.68 -6.64
CA SER A 29 -5.57 4.77 -6.79
C SER A 29 -6.99 4.19 -6.81
N ASP A 30 -7.90 4.81 -6.06
CA ASP A 30 -9.32 4.47 -6.09
C ASP A 30 -9.92 4.94 -7.41
N ARG A 31 -10.56 4.04 -8.15
CA ARG A 31 -11.14 4.36 -9.46
C ARG A 31 -12.24 5.42 -9.39
N LYS A 32 -12.99 5.45 -8.29
CA LYS A 32 -14.12 6.38 -8.18
C LYS A 32 -13.68 7.76 -7.72
N SER A 33 -12.86 7.82 -6.67
CA SER A 33 -12.52 9.09 -6.03
C SER A 33 -11.19 9.66 -6.50
N GLY A 34 -10.32 8.83 -7.09
CA GLY A 34 -8.98 9.24 -7.43
C GLY A 34 -8.04 9.34 -6.23
N GLN A 35 -8.50 8.99 -5.04
CA GLN A 35 -7.68 9.03 -3.84
C GLN A 35 -6.68 7.88 -3.84
N TYR A 36 -5.58 8.08 -3.13
CA TYR A 36 -4.49 7.11 -3.10
C TYR A 36 -4.48 6.32 -1.81
N PHE A 37 -4.06 5.05 -1.92
CA PHE A 37 -3.94 4.13 -0.80
C PHE A 37 -2.57 3.47 -0.85
N LEU A 38 -1.92 3.42 0.31
CA LEU A 38 -0.66 2.71 0.48
C LEU A 38 -0.97 1.33 1.01
N PHE A 39 -0.51 0.30 0.28
CA PHE A 39 -0.65 -1.10 0.68
C PHE A 39 0.72 -1.61 1.10
N VAL A 40 0.77 -2.27 2.23
CA VAL A 40 1.99 -2.92 2.73
C VAL A 40 1.68 -4.39 2.98
N ARG A 41 2.45 -5.28 2.33
CA ARG A 41 2.28 -6.72 2.50
C ARG A 41 2.72 -7.14 3.90
N VAL A 42 1.89 -7.94 4.54
CA VAL A 42 2.22 -8.57 5.81
C VAL A 42 2.03 -10.08 5.68
N TYR A 43 2.77 -10.84 6.48
CA TYR A 43 2.72 -12.31 6.42
C TYR A 43 1.98 -12.82 7.64
N GLU A 44 0.86 -13.50 7.40
CA GLU A 44 0.01 -14.05 8.45
C GLU A 44 -0.23 -15.53 8.16
N ASP A 45 0.06 -16.41 9.13
CA ASP A 45 -0.26 -17.83 9.05
C ASP A 45 0.18 -18.48 7.74
N ASP A 46 1.40 -18.22 7.31
CA ASP A 46 1.95 -18.73 6.05
C ASP A 46 1.23 -18.21 4.80
N ASN A 47 0.38 -17.21 4.95
CA ASN A 47 -0.33 -16.60 3.85
C ASN A 47 0.35 -15.30 3.44
N ASP A 48 0.83 -15.23 2.20
CA ASP A 48 1.55 -14.08 1.67
C ASP A 48 0.65 -13.12 0.89
N ASN A 49 -0.68 -13.32 0.92
CA ASN A 49 -1.64 -12.49 0.20
C ASN A 49 -2.41 -11.57 1.15
N THR A 50 -1.77 -11.13 2.21
CA THR A 50 -2.38 -10.25 3.19
C THR A 50 -1.68 -8.90 3.21
N PHE A 51 -2.46 -7.86 3.45
CA PHE A 51 -1.98 -6.49 3.39
C PHE A 51 -2.59 -5.66 4.51
N VAL A 52 -1.86 -4.65 4.96
CA VAL A 52 -2.44 -3.53 5.68
C VAL A 52 -2.41 -2.33 4.75
N LEU A 53 -3.41 -1.49 4.83
CA LEU A 53 -3.52 -0.35 3.92
C LEU A 53 -4.16 0.85 4.60
N THR A 54 -3.86 2.02 4.08
CA THR A 54 -4.44 3.27 4.55
C THR A 54 -4.47 4.28 3.41
N GLN A 55 -5.43 5.19 3.47
CA GLN A 55 -5.49 6.30 2.52
C GLN A 55 -4.34 7.25 2.79
N VAL A 56 -3.68 7.73 1.72
CA VAL A 56 -2.54 8.64 1.85
C VAL A 56 -2.68 9.79 0.86
N GLN A 57 -2.13 10.94 1.25
CA GLN A 57 -1.97 12.06 0.33
C GLN A 57 -0.69 11.87 -0.49
N PRO A 58 -0.68 12.31 -1.76
CA PRO A 58 0.54 12.21 -2.58
C PRO A 58 1.77 12.83 -1.92
N SER A 59 1.61 13.97 -1.25
CA SER A 59 2.72 14.64 -0.55
C SER A 59 3.30 13.77 0.57
N VAL A 60 2.47 13.00 1.24
CA VAL A 60 2.92 12.10 2.32
C VAL A 60 3.74 10.95 1.74
N VAL A 61 3.35 10.42 0.58
CA VAL A 61 4.13 9.37 -0.09
C VAL A 61 5.49 9.91 -0.51
N LEU A 62 5.55 11.13 -1.02
CA LEU A 62 6.83 11.77 -1.35
C LEU A 62 7.72 11.91 -0.11
N ASP A 63 7.14 12.33 1.01
CA ASP A 63 7.88 12.45 2.27
C ASP A 63 8.40 11.10 2.73
N TYR A 64 7.62 10.04 2.56
CA TYR A 64 8.06 8.69 2.89
C TYR A 64 9.26 8.27 2.04
N ILE A 65 9.19 8.50 0.73
CA ILE A 65 10.29 8.18 -0.20
C ILE A 65 11.56 8.96 0.17
N ASP A 66 11.40 10.19 0.62
CA ASP A 66 12.52 11.06 1.00
C ASP A 66 13.01 10.81 2.44
N GLY A 67 12.42 9.85 3.15
CA GLY A 67 12.83 9.51 4.50
C GLY A 67 12.38 10.46 5.58
N LYS A 68 11.41 11.32 5.29
CA LYS A 68 10.91 12.33 6.25
C LYS A 68 9.85 11.79 7.19
N VAL A 69 9.09 10.78 6.77
CA VAL A 69 8.07 10.12 7.58
C VAL A 69 8.23 8.62 7.47
N GLY A 70 7.84 7.89 8.50
CA GLY A 70 7.86 6.43 8.51
C GLY A 70 6.47 5.84 8.34
N LEU A 71 6.42 4.51 8.14
CA LEU A 71 5.16 3.80 7.96
C LEU A 71 4.24 3.95 9.17
N LYS A 72 4.78 3.87 10.38
CA LYS A 72 3.99 4.00 11.60
C LYS A 72 3.25 5.33 11.63
N GLN A 73 3.92 6.40 11.25
CA GLN A 73 3.31 7.72 11.20
C GLN A 73 2.22 7.79 10.12
N ILE A 74 2.50 7.23 8.94
CA ILE A 74 1.54 7.22 7.84
C ILE A 74 0.25 6.51 8.25
N PHE A 75 0.37 5.34 8.86
CA PHE A 75 -0.79 4.56 9.28
C PHE A 75 -1.55 5.19 10.46
N SER A 76 -1.00 6.22 11.09
CA SER A 76 -1.67 6.96 12.15
C SER A 76 -2.48 8.16 11.63
N LEU A 77 -2.29 8.56 10.38
CA LEU A 77 -2.91 9.75 9.81
C LEU A 77 -4.36 9.52 9.36
N SER A 78 -4.72 8.30 9.01
CA SER A 78 -6.03 7.96 8.48
C SER A 78 -6.43 6.57 8.97
N PRO A 79 -7.72 6.21 8.88
CA PRO A 79 -8.13 4.86 9.25
C PRO A 79 -7.37 3.81 8.45
N SER A 80 -7.03 2.72 9.13
CA SER A 80 -6.28 1.61 8.53
C SER A 80 -7.18 0.41 8.34
N TYR A 81 -6.82 -0.43 7.37
CA TYR A 81 -7.60 -1.61 7.02
C TYR A 81 -6.68 -2.80 6.83
N PHE A 82 -7.23 -3.97 7.05
CA PHE A 82 -6.61 -5.26 6.76
C PHE A 82 -7.31 -5.87 5.56
N TYR A 83 -6.55 -6.44 4.65
CA TYR A 83 -7.10 -7.04 3.44
C TYR A 83 -6.39 -8.36 3.15
N LYS A 84 -7.20 -9.41 2.96
CA LYS A 84 -6.71 -10.73 2.56
C LYS A 84 -7.22 -11.00 1.15
N GLN A 85 -6.31 -11.06 0.19
CA GLN A 85 -6.67 -11.30 -1.20
C GLN A 85 -7.05 -12.75 -1.42
N VAL A 86 -8.30 -13.00 -1.78
CA VAL A 86 -8.82 -14.35 -2.06
C VAL A 86 -8.81 -14.61 -3.55
N VAL A 87 -9.22 -13.61 -4.33
CA VAL A 87 -9.28 -13.71 -5.79
C VAL A 87 -8.24 -12.79 -6.39
N GLN A 88 -7.32 -13.37 -7.16
CA GLN A 88 -6.25 -12.60 -7.78
C GLN A 88 -6.84 -11.56 -8.75
N ASN A 89 -6.27 -10.36 -8.74
CA ASN A 89 -6.66 -9.25 -9.60
C ASN A 89 -8.11 -8.79 -9.39
N CYS A 90 -8.65 -9.04 -8.19
CA CYS A 90 -10.00 -8.60 -7.83
C CYS A 90 -9.94 -7.93 -6.46
N MET A 91 -9.56 -6.65 -6.44
CA MET A 91 -9.41 -5.90 -5.21
C MET A 91 -10.62 -4.98 -5.04
N ARG A 92 -11.44 -5.24 -4.03
CA ARG A 92 -12.66 -4.51 -3.75
C ARG A 92 -12.61 -3.87 -2.36
N ARG A 93 -13.05 -2.62 -2.27
CA ARG A 93 -13.04 -1.91 -0.98
C ARG A 93 -13.95 -2.57 0.06
N GLU A 94 -14.99 -3.28 -0.37
CA GLU A 94 -15.89 -3.99 0.55
C GLU A 94 -15.20 -5.13 1.29
N ASP A 95 -14.06 -5.61 0.77
CA ASP A 95 -13.29 -6.68 1.41
C ASP A 95 -12.31 -6.16 2.46
N PHE A 96 -12.20 -4.84 2.63
CA PHE A 96 -11.29 -4.24 3.60
C PHE A 96 -11.92 -4.28 4.98
N VAL A 97 -11.15 -4.73 5.97
CA VAL A 97 -11.60 -4.84 7.36
C VAL A 97 -10.90 -3.77 8.20
N PRO A 98 -11.63 -2.88 8.87
CA PRO A 98 -10.99 -1.87 9.71
C PRO A 98 -10.17 -2.52 10.82
N ILE A 99 -8.97 -1.99 11.08
CA ILE A 99 -8.12 -2.40 12.20
C ILE A 99 -7.55 -1.15 12.86
N ASP A 100 -7.16 -1.29 14.13
CA ASP A 100 -6.60 -0.14 14.85
C ASP A 100 -5.08 -0.02 14.61
N ASN A 101 -4.55 1.12 15.01
CA ASN A 101 -3.14 1.45 14.75
C ASN A 101 -2.17 0.54 15.50
N GLN A 102 -2.55 0.09 16.69
CA GLN A 102 -1.70 -0.82 17.48
C GLN A 102 -1.53 -2.15 16.73
N GLU A 103 -2.61 -2.64 16.17
CA GLU A 103 -2.59 -3.89 15.40
C GLU A 103 -1.74 -3.76 14.15
N VAL A 104 -1.84 -2.62 13.46
CA VAL A 104 -0.99 -2.35 12.29
C VAL A 104 0.48 -2.34 12.70
N ASP A 105 0.81 -1.62 13.76
CA ASP A 105 2.20 -1.53 14.24
C ASP A 105 2.77 -2.91 14.57
N ARG A 106 1.97 -3.73 15.23
CA ARG A 106 2.38 -5.09 15.58
C ARG A 106 2.67 -5.92 14.34
N LYS A 107 1.80 -5.87 13.34
CA LYS A 107 1.98 -6.63 12.10
C LYS A 107 3.21 -6.19 11.33
N LEU A 108 3.46 -4.88 11.28
CA LEU A 108 4.63 -4.35 10.58
C LEU A 108 5.93 -4.75 11.30
N GLN A 109 5.94 -4.72 12.63
CA GLN A 109 7.12 -5.11 13.42
C GLN A 109 7.41 -6.61 13.29
N ASP A 110 6.38 -7.43 13.33
CA ASP A 110 6.53 -8.89 13.23
C ASP A 110 7.16 -9.31 11.91
N ASP A 111 6.91 -8.56 10.86
CA ASP A 111 7.44 -8.84 9.53
C ASP A 111 8.74 -8.10 9.22
N GLY A 112 9.30 -7.40 10.21
CA GLY A 112 10.54 -6.65 10.04
C GLY A 112 10.40 -5.43 9.14
N LEU A 113 9.19 -4.93 8.96
CA LEU A 113 8.93 -3.76 8.13
C LEU A 113 9.02 -2.52 9.02
N ASP A 114 10.21 -1.94 9.04
CA ASP A 114 10.49 -0.75 9.83
C ASP A 114 9.75 0.48 9.33
N ASP A 115 9.83 1.54 10.12
CA ASP A 115 9.28 2.84 9.75
C ASP A 115 9.96 3.45 8.54
N THR A 116 11.21 3.08 8.26
CA THR A 116 12.02 3.74 7.25
C THR A 116 11.84 3.14 5.86
N PHE A 117 11.88 4.01 4.86
CA PHE A 117 11.90 3.58 3.47
C PHE A 117 13.27 2.98 3.15
N ASN A 118 13.28 1.74 2.68
CA ASN A 118 14.53 1.05 2.34
C ASN A 118 14.85 1.27 0.86
N MET A 119 15.80 2.14 0.60
CA MET A 119 16.21 2.47 -0.77
C MET A 119 16.76 1.28 -1.55
N ALA A 120 17.37 0.32 -0.85
CA ALA A 120 17.92 -0.86 -1.50
C ALA A 120 16.83 -1.76 -2.09
N LEU A 121 15.62 -1.69 -1.53
CA LEU A 121 14.47 -2.44 -2.02
C LEU A 121 13.59 -1.62 -2.96
N ALA A 122 13.86 -0.33 -3.11
CA ALA A 122 13.07 0.55 -3.96
C ALA A 122 13.30 0.20 -5.43
N ASN A 123 12.23 -0.17 -6.12
CA ASN A 123 12.30 -0.66 -7.48
C ASN A 123 11.88 0.38 -8.51
N ASN A 124 10.97 1.27 -8.15
CA ASN A 124 10.38 2.20 -9.09
C ASN A 124 10.15 3.59 -8.47
N SER A 125 11.01 3.96 -7.52
CA SER A 125 10.83 5.19 -6.77
C SER A 125 10.91 6.45 -7.65
N VAL A 126 11.76 6.44 -8.67
CA VAL A 126 11.91 7.60 -9.56
C VAL A 126 10.65 7.83 -10.37
N GLY A 127 10.09 6.78 -10.96
CA GLY A 127 8.86 6.88 -11.75
C GLY A 127 7.67 7.33 -10.91
N ILE A 128 7.51 6.75 -9.73
CA ILE A 128 6.44 7.13 -8.81
C ILE A 128 6.63 8.56 -8.32
N ARG A 129 7.84 8.94 -7.99
CA ARG A 129 8.15 10.31 -7.55
C ARG A 129 7.75 11.33 -8.62
N ASN A 130 8.10 11.08 -9.86
CA ASN A 130 7.74 11.97 -10.97
C ASN A 130 6.23 12.05 -11.17
N TYR A 131 5.55 10.92 -11.08
CA TYR A 131 4.10 10.88 -11.17
C TYR A 131 3.44 11.69 -10.06
N LEU A 132 3.87 11.50 -8.81
CA LEU A 132 3.29 12.17 -7.66
C LEU A 132 3.53 13.68 -7.68
N ARG A 133 4.66 14.13 -8.20
CA ARG A 133 4.94 15.55 -8.33
C ARG A 133 3.98 16.25 -9.28
N LYS A 134 3.43 15.52 -10.25
CA LYS A 134 2.45 16.08 -11.18
C LYS A 134 1.07 16.22 -10.57
N VAL A 135 0.74 15.42 -9.57
CA VAL A 135 -0.60 15.38 -8.97
C VAL A 135 -0.67 16.09 -7.61
N VAL A 136 0.47 16.51 -7.07
CA VAL A 136 0.52 17.26 -5.81
C VAL A 136 0.07 18.71 -6.00
#